data_df5450e4e26afd740be1f3dc9d334879
#
_entry.id   df5450e4e26afd740be1f3dc9d334879
#
_cell.length_a   1.000
_cell.length_b   1.000
_cell.length_c   1.000
_cell.angle_alpha   90.00
_cell.angle_beta   90.00
_cell.angle_gamma   90.00
#
_symmetry.space_group_name_H-M   'P 1'
#
loop_
_entity.id
_entity.type
_entity.pdbx_description
1 polymer ?
#
loop_
_entity_poly.entity_id
_entity_poly.type
_entity_poly.pdbx_seq_one_letter_code
_entity_poly.pdbx_strand_id
1 'polypeptide(L)'
;MYGALTGLSKKMIQQEYGDAQFRKWRRGYAERPPAVSPFSPHYPGNDERYTTYAHDLPVSFLQSAIRSIAHGRIEEHPALPRAESLKDCMERVTPYYIDTIQKALDERKNVLVASSENAIRGLLMHLCEIPEDRVPEIEIPTGIPMLFDFERRCVRLLDDGQSPAPRERYNFGTGGDLLFTPADGG
;
A
#
# COMPACT_ATOMS: atom_id res chain seq x y z
N MET A 1 3.92 -2.75 3.28
CA MET A 1 5.19 -3.52 3.41
C MET A 1 4.94 -5.01 3.30
N TYR A 2 5.78 -5.72 2.54
CA TYR A 2 5.59 -7.16 2.31
C TYR A 2 6.16 -8.07 3.44
N GLY A 3 6.62 -7.49 4.54
CA GLY A 3 7.13 -8.22 5.68
C GLY A 3 8.26 -9.21 5.32
N ALA A 4 8.17 -10.42 5.83
CA ALA A 4 9.14 -11.50 5.55
C ALA A 4 9.14 -11.98 4.08
N LEU A 5 8.14 -11.59 3.28
CA LEU A 5 8.07 -11.93 1.85
C LEU A 5 8.94 -10.99 0.97
N THR A 6 9.50 -9.93 1.56
CA THR A 6 10.36 -8.99 0.83
C THR A 6 11.60 -9.71 0.31
N GLY A 7 11.91 -9.52 -0.99
CA GLY A 7 13.03 -10.17 -1.65
C GLY A 7 12.76 -11.58 -2.21
N LEU A 8 11.63 -12.18 -1.86
CA LEU A 8 11.23 -13.49 -2.41
C LEU A 8 10.52 -13.33 -3.75
N SER A 9 10.74 -14.29 -4.66
CA SER A 9 9.99 -14.31 -5.92
C SER A 9 8.53 -14.75 -5.68
N LYS A 10 7.61 -14.24 -6.51
CA LYS A 10 6.19 -14.63 -6.45
C LYS A 10 6.00 -16.15 -6.53
N LYS A 11 6.80 -16.81 -7.39
CA LYS A 11 6.75 -18.27 -7.58
C LYS A 11 7.16 -19.01 -6.31
N MET A 12 8.20 -18.55 -5.62
CA MET A 12 8.64 -19.17 -4.35
C MET A 12 7.54 -19.06 -3.28
N ILE A 13 6.92 -17.89 -3.15
CA ILE A 13 5.85 -17.67 -2.17
C ILE A 13 4.65 -18.57 -2.47
N GLN A 14 4.25 -18.70 -3.75
CA GLN A 14 3.16 -19.58 -4.15
C GLN A 14 3.46 -21.06 -3.86
N GLN A 15 4.70 -21.49 -4.10
CA GLN A 15 5.12 -22.87 -3.84
C GLN A 15 5.14 -23.20 -2.35
N GLU A 16 5.56 -22.24 -1.51
CA GLU A 16 5.71 -22.46 -0.07
C GLU A 16 4.37 -22.33 0.68
N TYR A 17 3.55 -21.35 0.33
CA TYR A 17 2.33 -21.02 1.08
C TYR A 17 1.03 -21.35 0.35
N GLY A 18 1.11 -21.77 -0.90
CA GLY A 18 -0.03 -22.09 -1.75
C GLY A 18 -0.72 -20.85 -2.34
N ASP A 19 -1.48 -21.07 -3.43
CA ASP A 19 -2.14 -20.02 -4.19
C ASP A 19 -3.16 -19.21 -3.39
N ALA A 20 -3.92 -19.86 -2.53
CA ALA A 20 -4.96 -19.23 -1.74
C ALA A 20 -4.38 -18.19 -0.78
N GLN A 21 -3.33 -18.55 -0.02
CA GLN A 21 -2.68 -17.65 0.91
C GLN A 21 -1.92 -16.54 0.18
N PHE A 22 -1.24 -16.86 -0.92
CA PHE A 22 -0.57 -15.87 -1.77
C PHE A 22 -1.53 -14.80 -2.28
N ARG A 23 -2.74 -15.20 -2.73
CA ARG A 23 -3.77 -14.25 -3.19
C ARG A 23 -4.25 -13.37 -2.06
N LYS A 24 -4.46 -13.90 -0.85
CA LYS A 24 -4.86 -13.12 0.34
C LYS A 24 -3.85 -12.02 0.65
N TRP A 25 -2.55 -12.33 0.69
CA TRP A 25 -1.52 -11.33 0.95
C TRP A 25 -1.35 -10.32 -0.18
N ARG A 26 -1.59 -10.73 -1.42
CA ARG A 26 -1.38 -9.87 -2.57
C ARG A 26 -2.58 -8.99 -2.90
N ARG A 27 -3.77 -9.48 -2.67
CA ARG A 27 -5.03 -8.87 -3.12
C ARG A 27 -6.02 -8.62 -1.99
N GLY A 28 -5.80 -9.18 -0.81
CA GLY A 28 -6.66 -9.00 0.35
C GLY A 28 -6.52 -7.61 0.96
N TYR A 29 -7.57 -7.20 1.68
CA TYR A 29 -7.63 -5.91 2.35
C TYR A 29 -6.91 -5.92 3.70
N ALA A 30 -7.30 -6.82 4.61
CA ALA A 30 -6.84 -6.82 6.00
C ALA A 30 -5.75 -7.87 6.32
N GLU A 31 -5.43 -8.76 5.37
CA GLU A 31 -4.48 -9.84 5.62
C GLU A 31 -3.05 -9.32 5.62
N ARG A 32 -2.39 -9.36 6.76
CA ARG A 32 -0.98 -9.01 6.88
C ARG A 32 -0.08 -10.15 6.42
N PRO A 33 0.96 -9.89 5.64
CA PRO A 33 2.01 -10.88 5.40
C PRO A 33 2.77 -11.17 6.70
N PRO A 34 3.54 -12.27 6.78
CA PRO A 34 4.37 -12.57 7.94
C PRO A 34 5.33 -11.42 8.27
N ALA A 35 5.50 -11.14 9.55
CA ALA A 35 6.36 -10.06 10.00
C ALA A 35 7.83 -10.33 9.65
N VAL A 36 8.52 -9.32 9.11
CA VAL A 36 9.96 -9.42 8.85
C VAL A 36 10.75 -9.54 10.15
N SER A 37 11.73 -10.43 10.19
CA SER A 37 12.63 -10.55 11.33
C SER A 37 13.50 -9.30 11.48
N PRO A 38 13.75 -8.80 12.70
CA PRO A 38 14.71 -7.72 12.91
C PRO A 38 16.14 -8.02 12.45
N PHE A 39 16.48 -9.29 12.30
CA PHE A 39 17.77 -9.76 11.76
C PHE A 39 17.77 -9.89 10.23
N SER A 40 16.65 -9.68 9.58
CA SER A 40 16.58 -9.70 8.12
C SER A 40 17.25 -8.47 7.52
N PRO A 41 17.98 -8.60 6.40
CA PRO A 41 18.51 -7.44 5.67
C PRO A 41 17.38 -6.54 5.11
N HIS A 42 16.16 -7.05 5.05
CA HIS A 42 14.98 -6.30 4.59
C HIS A 42 14.20 -5.64 5.73
N TYR A 43 14.69 -5.73 6.96
CA TYR A 43 14.06 -5.03 8.08
C TYR A 43 14.31 -3.52 7.96
N PRO A 44 13.27 -2.67 7.99
CA PRO A 44 13.42 -1.23 7.83
C PRO A 44 14.37 -0.57 8.83
N GLY A 45 14.45 -1.10 10.05
CA GLY A 45 15.38 -0.61 11.07
C GLY A 45 16.87 -0.77 10.73
N ASN A 46 17.20 -1.58 9.73
CA ASN A 46 18.57 -1.76 9.23
C ASN A 46 18.89 -0.82 8.05
N ASP A 47 17.94 -0.01 7.60
CA ASP A 47 18.11 0.92 6.49
C ASP A 47 18.48 2.31 7.03
N GLU A 48 19.61 2.86 6.57
CA GLU A 48 20.15 4.16 7.01
C GLU A 48 19.14 5.31 6.88
N ARG A 49 18.19 5.22 5.96
CA ARG A 49 17.12 6.22 5.77
C ARG A 49 16.20 6.34 6.98
N TYR A 50 16.14 5.33 7.83
CA TYR A 50 15.34 5.30 9.05
C TYR A 50 16.12 5.44 10.33
N THR A 51 17.44 5.67 10.25
CA THR A 51 18.31 5.81 11.44
C THR A 51 17.94 7.02 12.31
N THR A 52 17.43 8.10 11.72
CA THR A 52 16.89 9.26 12.45
C THR A 52 15.75 8.87 13.39
N TYR A 53 14.93 7.91 13.04
CA TYR A 53 13.87 7.41 13.91
C TYR A 53 14.41 6.51 15.04
N ALA A 54 15.59 5.93 14.86
CA ALA A 54 16.23 5.12 15.90
C ALA A 54 16.90 5.99 16.98
N HIS A 55 17.30 7.21 16.65
CA HIS A 55 17.91 8.16 17.61
C HIS A 55 16.89 8.77 18.57
N ASP A 56 15.64 8.86 18.17
CA ASP A 56 14.54 9.37 19.01
C ASP A 56 13.97 8.30 19.97
N LEU A 57 14.56 7.09 19.95
CA LEU A 57 14.15 6.04 20.87
C LEU A 57 14.59 6.36 22.29
N PRO A 58 13.68 6.37 23.27
CA PRO A 58 14.09 6.47 24.66
C PRO A 58 15.09 5.36 25.02
N VAL A 59 16.09 5.68 25.83
CA VAL A 59 17.05 4.69 26.35
C VAL A 59 16.35 3.48 26.97
N SER A 60 15.17 3.70 27.55
CA SER A 60 14.27 2.66 28.03
C SER A 60 13.84 1.65 26.96
N PHE A 61 13.72 2.09 25.70
CA PHE A 61 13.38 1.19 24.59
C PHE A 61 14.55 0.27 24.22
N LEU A 62 15.78 0.79 24.17
CA LEU A 62 16.99 -0.03 23.94
C LEU A 62 17.16 -1.07 25.06
N GLN A 63 16.88 -0.70 26.31
CA GLN A 63 16.92 -1.62 27.45
C GLN A 63 15.78 -2.66 27.36
N SER A 64 14.61 -2.27 26.91
CA SER A 64 13.47 -3.17 26.64
C SER A 64 13.80 -4.14 25.52
N ALA A 65 14.35 -3.65 24.40
CA ALA A 65 14.77 -4.47 23.27
C ALA A 65 15.87 -5.50 23.68
N ILE A 66 16.86 -5.08 24.46
CA ILE A 66 17.89 -5.98 24.98
C ILE A 66 17.29 -7.04 25.90
N ARG A 67 16.37 -6.66 26.80
CA ARG A 67 15.64 -7.60 27.65
C ARG A 67 14.79 -8.57 26.84
N SER A 68 14.09 -8.08 25.82
CA SER A 68 13.24 -8.90 24.94
C SER A 68 14.06 -9.93 24.16
N ILE A 69 15.22 -9.54 23.65
CA ILE A 69 16.17 -10.46 23.01
C ILE A 69 16.65 -11.52 24.01
N ALA A 70 16.99 -11.14 25.24
CA ALA A 70 17.43 -12.05 26.29
C ALA A 70 16.33 -13.06 26.73
N HIS A 71 15.05 -12.71 26.56
CA HIS A 71 13.89 -13.56 26.92
C HIS A 71 13.18 -14.16 25.72
N GLY A 72 13.75 -14.07 24.50
CA GLY A 72 13.18 -14.61 23.27
C GLY A 72 11.90 -13.88 22.82
N ARG A 73 11.59 -12.70 23.37
CA ARG A 73 10.51 -11.81 22.94
C ARG A 73 11.11 -10.62 22.25
N ILE A 74 10.70 -10.36 21.02
CA ILE A 74 11.11 -9.16 20.29
C ILE A 74 9.94 -8.19 20.35
N GLU A 75 10.08 -7.10 21.11
CA GLU A 75 9.10 -6.01 21.10
C GLU A 75 9.20 -5.26 19.78
N GLU A 76 8.05 -5.04 19.16
CA GLU A 76 7.97 -4.30 17.89
C GLU A 76 8.29 -2.83 18.13
N HIS A 77 9.08 -2.24 17.24
CA HIS A 77 9.30 -0.80 17.23
C HIS A 77 8.00 -0.13 16.76
N PRO A 78 7.33 0.69 17.59
CA PRO A 78 6.02 1.23 17.26
C PRO A 78 6.01 2.12 16.00
N ALA A 79 7.16 2.67 15.63
CA ALA A 79 7.28 3.55 14.47
C ALA A 79 7.69 2.83 13.16
N LEU A 80 8.17 1.58 13.22
CA LEU A 80 8.63 0.84 12.05
C LEU A 80 7.82 -0.43 11.85
N PRO A 81 6.85 -0.44 10.95
CA PRO A 81 6.03 -1.62 10.71
C PRO A 81 6.88 -2.77 10.15
N ARG A 82 6.69 -3.96 10.69
CA ARG A 82 7.35 -5.19 10.23
C ARG A 82 6.61 -5.88 9.10
N ALA A 83 5.33 -5.57 8.94
CA ALA A 83 4.46 -5.94 7.83
C ALA A 83 3.25 -4.99 7.82
N GLU A 84 2.68 -4.75 6.65
CA GLU A 84 1.44 -3.98 6.48
C GLU A 84 0.48 -4.74 5.56
N SER A 85 -0.79 -4.80 5.95
CA SER A 85 -1.91 -5.08 5.06
C SER A 85 -2.26 -3.83 4.24
N LEU A 86 -3.18 -3.94 3.29
CA LEU A 86 -3.70 -2.75 2.59
C LEU A 86 -4.47 -1.83 3.55
N LYS A 87 -5.19 -2.41 4.52
CA LYS A 87 -5.87 -1.66 5.58
C LYS A 87 -4.89 -0.78 6.37
N ASP A 88 -3.78 -1.36 6.85
CA ASP A 88 -2.75 -0.60 7.57
C ASP A 88 -2.16 0.52 6.71
N CYS A 89 -1.96 0.25 5.42
CA CYS A 89 -1.50 1.25 4.47
C CYS A 89 -2.50 2.40 4.34
N MET A 90 -3.80 2.12 4.25
CA MET A 90 -4.85 3.15 4.20
C MET A 90 -4.90 3.97 5.48
N GLU A 91 -4.85 3.34 6.65
CA GLU A 91 -4.85 4.03 7.94
C GLU A 91 -3.70 5.06 8.05
N ARG A 92 -2.60 4.81 7.37
CA ARG A 92 -1.44 5.71 7.31
C ARG A 92 -1.53 6.75 6.20
N VAL A 93 -2.04 6.39 5.03
CA VAL A 93 -2.08 7.25 3.84
C VAL A 93 -3.25 8.24 3.88
N THR A 94 -4.41 7.82 4.38
CA THR A 94 -5.62 8.65 4.42
C THR A 94 -5.45 9.93 5.23
N PRO A 95 -4.89 9.92 6.46
CA PRO A 95 -4.63 11.16 7.19
C PRO A 95 -3.70 12.12 6.42
N TYR A 96 -2.65 11.62 5.81
CA TYR A 96 -1.76 12.43 4.99
C TYR A 96 -2.49 13.05 3.78
N TYR A 97 -3.36 12.29 3.13
CA TYR A 97 -4.19 12.82 2.06
C TYR A 97 -5.04 14.00 2.57
N ILE A 98 -5.78 13.82 3.66
CA ILE A 98 -6.68 14.83 4.23
C ILE A 98 -5.90 16.09 4.67
N ASP A 99 -4.79 15.88 5.39
CA ASP A 99 -4.07 16.97 6.03
C ASP A 99 -3.15 17.74 5.08
N THR A 100 -2.74 17.13 3.98
CA THR A 100 -1.74 17.70 3.07
C THR A 100 -2.25 17.83 1.65
N ILE A 101 -2.68 16.73 1.04
CA ILE A 101 -3.04 16.71 -0.38
C ILE A 101 -4.36 17.46 -0.61
N GLN A 102 -5.39 17.15 0.18
CA GLN A 102 -6.70 17.79 0.05
C GLN A 102 -6.61 19.30 0.27
N LYS A 103 -5.87 19.75 1.27
CA LYS A 103 -5.66 21.20 1.50
C LYS A 103 -5.00 21.89 0.30
N ALA A 104 -4.03 21.25 -0.33
CA ALA A 104 -3.40 21.80 -1.53
C ALA A 104 -4.39 21.88 -2.71
N LEU A 105 -5.28 20.89 -2.83
CA LEU A 105 -6.34 20.90 -3.85
C LEU A 105 -7.38 21.98 -3.56
N ASP A 106 -7.76 22.20 -2.30
CA ASP A 106 -8.68 23.27 -1.87
C ASP A 106 -8.12 24.65 -2.18
N GLU A 107 -6.79 24.79 -2.13
CA GLU A 107 -6.06 25.97 -2.60
C GLU A 107 -5.93 26.06 -4.13
N ARG A 108 -6.61 25.18 -4.87
CA ARG A 108 -6.58 25.08 -6.35
C ARG A 108 -5.21 24.75 -6.94
N LYS A 109 -4.36 24.07 -6.18
CA LYS A 109 -3.07 23.56 -6.68
C LYS A 109 -3.27 22.25 -7.45
N ASN A 110 -2.48 22.07 -8.50
CA ASN A 110 -2.36 20.77 -9.15
C ASN A 110 -1.42 19.90 -8.32
N VAL A 111 -1.88 18.70 -7.93
CA VAL A 111 -1.10 17.77 -7.11
C VAL A 111 -0.81 16.50 -7.91
N LEU A 112 0.46 16.14 -8.02
CA LEU A 112 0.91 14.87 -8.58
C LEU A 112 1.29 13.93 -7.44
N VAL A 113 0.63 12.77 -7.38
CA VAL A 113 0.95 11.71 -6.41
C VAL A 113 1.70 10.58 -7.10
N ALA A 114 2.99 10.41 -6.79
CA ALA A 114 3.80 9.31 -7.27
C ALA A 114 4.06 8.35 -6.10
N SER A 115 3.58 7.10 -6.20
CA SER A 115 3.67 6.14 -5.11
C SER A 115 3.65 4.69 -5.59
N SER A 116 3.72 3.74 -4.65
CA SER A 116 3.59 2.31 -4.94
C SER A 116 2.15 1.91 -5.28
N GLU A 117 1.99 0.81 -6.02
CA GLU A 117 0.69 0.24 -6.37
C GLU A 117 -0.26 0.14 -5.17
N ASN A 118 0.20 -0.39 -4.04
CA ASN A 118 -0.66 -0.58 -2.87
C ASN A 118 -1.07 0.73 -2.19
N ALA A 119 -0.17 1.71 -2.13
CA ALA A 119 -0.53 3.02 -1.58
C ALA A 119 -1.55 3.75 -2.47
N ILE A 120 -1.37 3.68 -3.79
CA ILE A 120 -2.34 4.24 -4.75
C ILE A 120 -3.68 3.50 -4.65
N ARG A 121 -3.67 2.16 -4.57
CA ARG A 121 -4.88 1.36 -4.39
C ARG A 121 -5.64 1.75 -3.13
N GLY A 122 -4.95 1.90 -2.00
CA GLY A 122 -5.55 2.37 -0.76
C GLY A 122 -6.14 3.77 -0.88
N LEU A 123 -5.43 4.68 -1.54
CA LEU A 123 -5.93 6.03 -1.79
C LEU A 123 -7.19 6.02 -2.67
N LEU A 124 -7.22 5.21 -3.71
CA LEU A 124 -8.40 5.07 -4.59
C LEU A 124 -9.59 4.46 -3.85
N MET A 125 -9.37 3.50 -2.95
CA MET A 125 -10.45 3.00 -2.09
C MET A 125 -11.10 4.12 -1.29
N HIS A 126 -10.30 5.02 -0.72
CA HIS A 126 -10.81 6.17 0.00
C HIS A 126 -11.53 7.18 -0.91
N LEU A 127 -10.91 7.55 -2.03
CA LEU A 127 -11.43 8.57 -2.94
C LEU A 127 -12.70 8.14 -3.70
N CYS A 128 -12.73 6.88 -4.13
CA CYS A 128 -13.82 6.32 -4.93
C CYS A 128 -14.81 5.50 -4.08
N GLU A 129 -14.65 5.45 -2.76
CA GLU A 129 -15.50 4.69 -1.83
C GLU A 129 -15.62 3.19 -2.23
N ILE A 130 -14.50 2.61 -2.67
CA ILE A 130 -14.48 1.23 -3.14
C ILE A 130 -14.60 0.28 -1.95
N PRO A 131 -15.59 -0.64 -1.94
CA PRO A 131 -15.77 -1.57 -0.85
C PRO A 131 -14.65 -2.63 -0.78
N GLU A 132 -14.43 -3.18 0.42
CA GLU A 132 -13.31 -4.09 0.71
C GLU A 132 -13.31 -5.36 -0.15
N ASP A 133 -14.47 -5.89 -0.46
CA ASP A 133 -14.65 -7.09 -1.28
C ASP A 133 -14.30 -6.88 -2.76
N ARG A 134 -14.34 -5.62 -3.24
CA ARG A 134 -13.96 -5.24 -4.60
C ARG A 134 -12.47 -4.93 -4.76
N VAL A 135 -11.74 -4.79 -3.67
CA VAL A 135 -10.29 -4.49 -3.69
C VAL A 135 -9.46 -5.47 -4.53
N PRO A 136 -9.73 -6.79 -4.49
CA PRO A 136 -8.96 -7.75 -5.29
C PRO A 136 -9.03 -7.51 -6.80
N GLU A 137 -10.07 -6.82 -7.26
CA GLU A 137 -10.32 -6.53 -8.68
C GLU A 137 -9.56 -5.29 -9.16
N ILE A 138 -9.08 -4.45 -8.24
CA ILE A 138 -8.36 -3.22 -8.58
C ILE A 138 -6.96 -3.54 -9.06
N GLU A 139 -6.67 -3.21 -10.29
CA GLU A 139 -5.33 -3.22 -10.85
C GLU A 139 -4.86 -1.80 -11.15
N ILE A 140 -3.64 -1.49 -10.73
CA ILE A 140 -3.02 -0.19 -10.95
C ILE A 140 -1.96 -0.35 -12.04
N PRO A 141 -2.14 0.28 -13.21
CA PRO A 141 -1.17 0.19 -14.29
C PRO A 141 0.12 0.95 -13.90
N THR A 142 1.26 0.31 -14.14
CA THR A 142 2.55 0.97 -13.91
C THR A 142 2.90 1.88 -15.09
N GLY A 143 3.29 3.12 -14.79
CA GLY A 143 3.74 4.08 -15.81
C GLY A 143 2.63 4.78 -16.58
N ILE A 144 1.36 4.50 -16.28
CA ILE A 144 0.22 5.20 -16.87
C ILE A 144 -0.32 6.19 -15.85
N PRO A 145 -0.28 7.51 -16.13
CA PRO A 145 -0.87 8.51 -15.23
C PRO A 145 -2.37 8.35 -15.13
N MET A 146 -2.89 8.65 -13.95
CA MET A 146 -4.32 8.63 -13.65
C MET A 146 -4.78 10.02 -13.21
N LEU A 147 -5.93 10.46 -13.70
CA LEU A 147 -6.59 11.68 -13.30
C LEU A 147 -7.81 11.34 -12.45
N PHE A 148 -7.87 11.88 -11.23
CA PHE A 148 -9.07 11.78 -10.40
C PHE A 148 -10.04 12.93 -10.71
N ASP A 149 -11.27 12.57 -11.07
CA ASP A 149 -12.38 13.49 -11.30
C ASP A 149 -13.20 13.62 -10.01
N PHE A 150 -13.13 14.78 -9.35
CA PHE A 150 -13.80 15.03 -8.08
C PHE A 150 -15.31 15.13 -8.19
N GLU A 151 -15.83 15.58 -9.34
CA GLU A 151 -17.28 15.69 -9.55
C GLU A 151 -17.94 14.32 -9.70
N ARG A 152 -17.27 13.44 -10.44
CA ARG A 152 -17.76 12.08 -10.71
C ARG A 152 -17.23 11.04 -9.71
N ARG A 153 -16.30 11.42 -8.86
CA ARG A 153 -15.57 10.53 -7.92
C ARG A 153 -15.03 9.28 -8.61
N CYS A 154 -14.41 9.45 -9.76
CA CYS A 154 -13.88 8.37 -10.56
C CYS A 154 -12.48 8.69 -11.07
N VAL A 155 -11.79 7.66 -11.52
CA VAL A 155 -10.44 7.77 -12.07
C VAL A 155 -10.47 7.54 -13.57
N ARG A 156 -9.78 8.39 -14.31
CA ARG A 156 -9.54 8.23 -15.74
C ARG A 156 -8.07 7.96 -15.98
N LEU A 157 -7.77 7.00 -16.86
CA LEU A 157 -6.40 6.81 -17.35
C LEU A 157 -6.05 7.88 -18.37
N LEU A 158 -4.84 8.42 -18.27
CA LEU A 158 -4.25 9.27 -19.30
C LEU A 158 -3.36 8.39 -20.21
N ASP A 159 -4.00 7.43 -20.88
CA ASP A 159 -3.37 6.54 -21.85
C ASP A 159 -3.74 7.01 -23.25
N ASP A 160 -2.74 7.14 -24.12
CA ASP A 160 -2.91 7.50 -25.55
C ASP A 160 -3.43 6.33 -26.41
N GLY A 161 -3.69 5.18 -25.79
CA GLY A 161 -4.12 3.96 -26.49
C GLY A 161 -3.00 3.20 -27.16
N GLN A 162 -1.77 3.68 -27.08
CA GLN A 162 -0.59 3.06 -27.71
C GLN A 162 0.23 2.22 -26.72
N SER A 163 -0.14 2.22 -25.44
CA SER A 163 0.53 1.39 -24.45
C SER A 163 0.41 -0.09 -24.81
N PRO A 164 1.54 -0.84 -24.87
CA PRO A 164 1.53 -2.27 -25.14
C PRO A 164 0.93 -3.10 -23.98
N ALA A 165 0.57 -2.47 -22.88
CA ALA A 165 -0.08 -3.14 -21.78
C ALA A 165 -1.50 -3.54 -22.21
N PRO A 166 -1.85 -4.84 -22.25
CA PRO A 166 -3.19 -5.27 -22.63
C PRO A 166 -4.20 -4.68 -21.65
N ARG A 167 -5.08 -3.81 -22.15
CA ARG A 167 -6.16 -3.14 -21.37
C ARG A 167 -7.02 -4.15 -20.62
N GLU A 168 -7.16 -5.35 -21.15
CA GLU A 168 -7.84 -6.50 -20.53
C GLU A 168 -7.31 -6.87 -19.15
N ARG A 169 -6.04 -6.55 -18.84
CA ARG A 169 -5.44 -6.81 -17.51
C ARG A 169 -5.93 -5.87 -16.43
N TYR A 170 -6.49 -4.73 -16.80
CA TYR A 170 -6.77 -3.67 -15.86
C TYR A 170 -8.25 -3.56 -15.51
N ASN A 171 -9.10 -4.44 -16.05
CA ASN A 171 -10.54 -4.50 -15.79
C ASN A 171 -11.26 -3.15 -15.98
N PHE A 172 -10.82 -2.39 -16.99
CA PHE A 172 -11.47 -1.15 -17.37
C PHE A 172 -12.69 -1.50 -18.21
N GLY A 173 -13.86 -1.00 -17.80
CA GLY A 173 -15.08 -1.17 -18.57
C GLY A 173 -14.90 -0.74 -20.03
N THR A 174 -15.78 -1.18 -20.90
CA THR A 174 -15.76 -1.02 -22.36
C THR A 174 -15.63 0.41 -22.88
N GLY A 175 -15.64 1.44 -22.03
CA GLY A 175 -15.35 2.83 -22.35
C GLY A 175 -13.89 3.26 -22.16
N GLY A 176 -13.04 2.41 -21.60
CA GLY A 176 -11.59 2.59 -21.48
C GLY A 176 -11.09 3.68 -20.52
N ASP A 177 -11.96 4.57 -20.06
CA ASP A 177 -11.58 5.81 -19.41
C ASP A 177 -11.83 5.85 -17.91
N LEU A 178 -12.58 4.91 -17.36
CA LEU A 178 -12.98 4.91 -15.95
C LEU A 178 -12.51 3.64 -15.23
N LEU A 179 -11.69 3.80 -14.20
CA LEU A 179 -11.27 2.70 -13.33
C LEU A 179 -12.42 2.22 -12.44
N PHE A 180 -13.15 3.16 -11.87
CA PHE A 180 -14.29 2.91 -11.01
C PHE A 180 -15.27 4.08 -11.06
N THR A 181 -16.53 3.77 -11.17
CA THR A 181 -17.61 4.67 -10.76
C THR A 181 -18.00 4.29 -9.34
N PRO A 182 -18.28 5.24 -8.43
CA PRO A 182 -18.92 4.94 -7.16
C PRO A 182 -20.20 4.14 -7.46
N ALA A 183 -20.48 3.15 -6.64
CA ALA A 183 -21.80 2.53 -6.69
C ALA A 183 -22.82 3.66 -6.53
N ASP A 184 -23.73 3.79 -7.51
CA ASP A 184 -24.80 4.77 -7.44
C ASP A 184 -25.48 4.57 -6.09
N GLY A 185 -25.38 5.61 -5.25
CA GLY A 185 -26.01 5.60 -3.95
C GLY A 185 -27.51 5.45 -4.15
N GLY A 186 -28.02 4.25 -3.81
CA GLY A 186 -29.44 4.02 -3.67
C GLY A 186 -29.95 4.60 -2.36
#